data_aa9a68c97efb3ad861f6a757c0ceb917
#
_entry.id   aa9a68c97efb3ad861f6a757c0ceb917
#
_cell.length_a   1.000
_cell.length_b   1.000
_cell.length_c   1.000
_cell.angle_alpha   90.00
_cell.angle_beta   90.00
_cell.angle_gamma   90.00
#
_symmetry.space_group_name_H-M   'P 1'
#
loop_
_entity.id
_entity.type
_entity.pdbx_description
1 polymer ?
#
loop_
_entity_poly.entity_id
_entity_poly.type
_entity_poly.pdbx_seq_one_letter_code
_entity_poly.pdbx_strand_id
1 'polypeptide(L)'
;LATPEEEKALNSYNYILSSAKMMKLMQGRRIVFHPAAQGKATREEAVSKTLDRIKILRDLIYENSLDDMIFCPETMGKSAQIGTIEEIASFCKVDKCFIPTIDFGHVNAREGGSLKTPADFENVLNTVEKMAGREKLDNMHVHFSKIMYGDKGEIKHLTFEDDKYGPEFLPLSVALRAKNVMPYVI
;
A
#
# COMPACT_ATOMS: atom_id res chain seq x y z
N LEU A 1 -1.57 -8.28 -9.47
CA LEU A 1 -2.40 -7.93 -10.65
C LEU A 1 -1.60 -7.83 -11.97
N ALA A 2 -0.27 -7.62 -11.98
CA ALA A 2 0.52 -7.49 -13.22
C ALA A 2 0.74 -8.79 -14.03
N THR A 3 0.22 -9.93 -13.60
CA THR A 3 0.40 -11.22 -14.30
C THR A 3 -0.08 -11.14 -15.75
N PRO A 4 0.64 -11.74 -16.74
CA PRO A 4 0.16 -11.85 -18.11
C PRO A 4 -0.95 -12.89 -18.27
N GLU A 5 -1.13 -13.79 -17.30
CA GLU A 5 -2.08 -14.89 -17.34
C GLU A 5 -3.47 -14.41 -16.87
N GLU A 6 -4.46 -14.42 -17.76
CA GLU A 6 -5.81 -13.93 -17.45
C GLU A 6 -6.50 -14.73 -16.33
N GLU A 7 -6.30 -16.04 -16.27
CA GLU A 7 -6.84 -16.88 -15.20
C GLU A 7 -6.31 -16.47 -13.83
N LYS A 8 -5.00 -16.18 -13.71
CA LYS A 8 -4.41 -15.71 -12.44
C LYS A 8 -4.91 -14.31 -12.06
N ALA A 9 -5.18 -13.46 -13.05
CA ALA A 9 -5.76 -12.15 -12.79
C ALA A 9 -7.20 -12.27 -12.28
N LEU A 10 -8.00 -13.13 -12.91
CA LEU A 10 -9.37 -13.40 -12.47
C LEU A 10 -9.38 -13.96 -11.03
N ASN A 11 -8.49 -14.90 -10.73
CA ASN A 11 -8.34 -15.43 -9.38
C ASN A 11 -7.97 -14.33 -8.36
N SER A 12 -7.10 -13.37 -8.75
CA SER A 12 -6.76 -12.24 -7.89
C SER A 12 -7.97 -11.36 -7.58
N TYR A 13 -8.80 -11.07 -8.58
CA TYR A 13 -10.06 -10.33 -8.35
C TYR A 13 -10.99 -11.09 -7.41
N ASN A 14 -11.16 -12.40 -7.64
CA ASN A 14 -12.03 -13.24 -6.80
C ASN A 14 -11.56 -13.26 -5.35
N TYR A 15 -10.25 -13.34 -5.08
CA TYR A 15 -9.72 -13.27 -3.71
C TYR A 15 -10.00 -11.92 -3.06
N ILE A 16 -9.76 -10.81 -3.76
CA ILE A 16 -10.01 -9.46 -3.22
C ILE A 16 -11.51 -9.28 -2.93
N LEU A 17 -12.38 -9.64 -3.87
CA LEU A 17 -13.83 -9.49 -3.71
C LEU A 17 -14.39 -10.41 -2.61
N SER A 18 -13.90 -11.65 -2.52
CA SER A 18 -14.31 -12.58 -1.47
C SER A 18 -13.88 -12.11 -0.09
N SER A 19 -12.66 -11.57 0.01
CA SER A 19 -12.18 -10.95 1.25
C SER A 19 -13.04 -9.75 1.65
N ALA A 20 -13.43 -8.90 0.68
CA ALA A 20 -14.31 -7.77 0.95
C ALA A 20 -15.70 -8.21 1.42
N LYS A 21 -16.29 -9.23 0.77
CA LYS A 21 -17.59 -9.80 1.19
C LYS A 21 -17.50 -10.36 2.61
N MET A 22 -16.46 -11.10 2.93
CA MET A 22 -16.25 -11.63 4.28
C MET A 22 -16.04 -10.52 5.31
N MET A 23 -15.22 -9.51 4.99
CA MET A 23 -15.00 -8.35 5.86
C MET A 23 -16.30 -7.60 6.12
N LYS A 24 -17.15 -7.42 5.10
CA LYS A 24 -18.48 -6.78 5.24
C LYS A 24 -19.39 -7.56 6.18
N LEU A 25 -19.40 -8.89 6.09
CA LEU A 25 -20.15 -9.76 7.02
C LEU A 25 -19.65 -9.64 8.46
N MET A 26 -18.34 -9.42 8.65
CA MET A 26 -17.73 -9.18 9.96
C MET A 26 -17.89 -7.72 10.44
N GLN A 27 -18.66 -6.89 9.74
CA GLN A 27 -18.86 -5.45 10.01
C GLN A 27 -17.59 -4.60 9.90
N GLY A 28 -16.55 -5.12 9.27
CA GLY A 28 -15.36 -4.37 8.89
C GLY A 28 -15.58 -3.61 7.58
N ARG A 29 -14.67 -2.67 7.28
CA ARG A 29 -14.80 -1.81 6.12
C ARG A 29 -13.58 -1.76 5.22
N ARG A 30 -12.40 -2.21 5.68
CA ARG A 30 -11.13 -2.08 4.96
C ARG A 30 -10.55 -3.43 4.66
N ILE A 31 -10.05 -3.59 3.45
CA ILE A 31 -9.20 -4.73 3.07
C ILE A 31 -7.91 -4.21 2.46
N VAL A 32 -6.79 -4.77 2.88
CA VAL A 32 -5.47 -4.46 2.32
C VAL A 32 -5.10 -5.55 1.32
N PHE A 33 -4.45 -5.17 0.22
CA PHE A 33 -3.96 -6.12 -0.76
C PHE A 33 -2.65 -5.66 -1.39
N HIS A 34 -1.78 -6.61 -1.70
CA HIS A 34 -0.55 -6.38 -2.46
C HIS A 34 -0.90 -6.22 -3.94
N PRO A 35 -0.50 -5.12 -4.60
CA PRO A 35 -0.95 -4.84 -5.98
C PRO A 35 -0.43 -5.85 -6.99
N ALA A 36 0.90 -6.06 -7.04
CA ALA A 36 1.52 -6.93 -8.01
C ALA A 36 3.00 -7.22 -7.74
N ALA A 37 3.52 -8.25 -8.39
CA ALA A 37 4.95 -8.44 -8.65
C ALA A 37 5.27 -8.01 -10.08
N GLN A 38 6.44 -7.43 -10.32
CA GLN A 38 6.88 -7.01 -11.65
C GLN A 38 7.00 -8.19 -12.62
N GLY A 39 7.46 -9.34 -12.14
CA GLY A 39 7.69 -10.52 -12.95
C GLY A 39 8.83 -10.32 -13.96
N LYS A 40 8.59 -10.71 -15.23
CA LYS A 40 9.55 -10.57 -16.32
C LYS A 40 9.36 -9.29 -17.17
N ALA A 41 8.32 -8.51 -16.88
CA ALA A 41 8.01 -7.27 -17.61
C ALA A 41 8.94 -6.13 -17.18
N THR A 42 9.02 -5.08 -18.00
CA THR A 42 9.62 -3.82 -17.54
C THR A 42 8.78 -3.22 -16.41
N ARG A 43 9.36 -2.28 -15.67
CA ARG A 43 8.63 -1.62 -14.57
C ARG A 43 7.40 -0.90 -15.09
N GLU A 44 7.56 -0.15 -16.16
CA GLU A 44 6.52 0.63 -16.81
C GLU A 44 5.37 -0.25 -17.31
N GLU A 45 5.68 -1.37 -17.95
CA GLU A 45 4.67 -2.33 -18.42
C GLU A 45 3.88 -2.95 -17.25
N ALA A 46 4.59 -3.35 -16.18
CA ALA A 46 3.95 -3.94 -15.01
C ALA A 46 3.07 -2.94 -14.27
N VAL A 47 3.49 -1.69 -14.13
CA VAL A 47 2.71 -0.60 -13.52
C VAL A 47 1.48 -0.27 -14.36
N SER A 48 1.64 -0.09 -15.67
CA SER A 48 0.53 0.17 -16.59
C SER A 48 -0.51 -0.94 -16.54
N LYS A 49 -0.07 -2.19 -16.61
CA LYS A 49 -0.96 -3.36 -16.53
C LYS A 49 -1.68 -3.44 -15.18
N THR A 50 -0.97 -3.14 -14.09
CA THR A 50 -1.59 -3.10 -12.75
C THR A 50 -2.68 -2.03 -12.69
N LEU A 51 -2.40 -0.84 -13.22
CA LEU A 51 -3.37 0.26 -13.26
C LEU A 51 -4.63 -0.11 -14.07
N ASP A 52 -4.48 -0.76 -15.23
CA ASP A 52 -5.64 -1.20 -16.01
C ASP A 52 -6.46 -2.26 -15.27
N ARG A 53 -5.80 -3.15 -14.55
CA ARG A 53 -6.50 -4.16 -13.73
C ARG A 53 -7.15 -3.59 -12.47
N ILE A 54 -6.62 -2.51 -11.92
CA ILE A 54 -7.28 -1.75 -10.84
C ILE A 54 -8.58 -1.09 -11.36
N LYS A 55 -8.61 -0.62 -12.61
CA LYS A 55 -9.84 -0.11 -13.23
C LYS A 55 -10.88 -1.22 -13.39
N ILE A 56 -10.47 -2.41 -13.85
CA ILE A 56 -11.37 -3.57 -13.93
C ILE A 56 -11.85 -3.96 -12.53
N LEU A 57 -10.96 -4.01 -11.53
CA LEU A 57 -11.34 -4.31 -10.15
C LEU A 57 -12.38 -3.30 -9.62
N ARG A 58 -12.22 -1.99 -9.93
CA ARG A 58 -13.24 -0.99 -9.59
C ARG A 58 -14.61 -1.35 -10.15
N ASP A 59 -14.69 -1.70 -11.43
CA ASP A 59 -15.97 -2.04 -12.08
C ASP A 59 -16.59 -3.28 -11.39
N LEU A 60 -15.79 -4.30 -11.11
CA LEU A 60 -16.22 -5.49 -10.38
C LEU A 60 -16.67 -5.17 -8.93
N ILE A 61 -16.06 -4.21 -8.26
CA ILE A 61 -16.48 -3.74 -6.93
C ILE A 61 -17.90 -3.19 -6.99
N TYR A 62 -18.19 -2.34 -7.96
CA TYR A 62 -19.54 -1.76 -8.15
C TYR A 62 -20.56 -2.82 -8.56
N GLU A 63 -20.21 -3.71 -9.49
CA GLU A 63 -21.08 -4.83 -9.91
C GLU A 63 -21.47 -5.76 -8.74
N ASN A 64 -20.58 -5.90 -7.76
CA ASN A 64 -20.81 -6.73 -6.57
C ASN A 64 -21.42 -5.94 -5.37
N SER A 65 -21.81 -4.67 -5.54
CA SER A 65 -22.35 -3.80 -4.48
C SER A 65 -21.43 -3.72 -3.25
N LEU A 66 -20.12 -3.56 -3.51
CA LEU A 66 -19.07 -3.43 -2.49
C LEU A 66 -18.45 -2.02 -2.49
N ASP A 67 -19.07 -1.03 -3.14
CA ASP A 67 -18.59 0.35 -3.27
C ASP A 67 -18.67 1.15 -1.95
N ASP A 68 -19.30 0.59 -0.93
CA ASP A 68 -19.26 1.06 0.46
C ASP A 68 -18.05 0.54 1.26
N MET A 69 -17.27 -0.38 0.68
CA MET A 69 -16.03 -0.90 1.25
C MET A 69 -14.81 -0.07 0.80
N ILE A 70 -13.73 -0.16 1.55
CA ILE A 70 -12.47 0.53 1.28
C ILE A 70 -11.41 -0.50 0.89
N PHE A 71 -10.82 -0.32 -0.28
CA PHE A 71 -9.80 -1.19 -0.85
C PHE A 71 -8.45 -0.49 -0.75
N CYS A 72 -7.51 -1.12 -0.06
CA CYS A 72 -6.26 -0.49 0.35
C CYS A 72 -5.07 -1.18 -0.33
N PRO A 73 -4.64 -0.75 -1.54
CA PRO A 73 -3.39 -1.22 -2.11
C PRO A 73 -2.21 -0.77 -1.25
N GLU A 74 -1.25 -1.68 -1.02
CA GLU A 74 -0.17 -1.50 -0.06
C GLU A 74 1.17 -1.21 -0.73
N THR A 75 1.97 -0.31 -0.12
CA THR A 75 3.39 -0.13 -0.48
C THR A 75 4.19 -1.40 -0.17
N MET A 76 5.13 -1.76 -1.06
CA MET A 76 5.84 -3.04 -1.02
C MET A 76 7.33 -2.88 -0.72
N GLY A 77 7.85 -3.74 0.15
CA GLY A 77 9.24 -3.68 0.62
C GLY A 77 10.28 -4.23 -0.36
N LYS A 78 9.91 -5.14 -1.27
CA LYS A 78 10.86 -5.73 -2.25
C LYS A 78 10.91 -4.92 -3.54
N SER A 79 12.11 -4.65 -4.06
CA SER A 79 12.28 -3.88 -5.30
C SER A 79 11.58 -4.50 -6.53
N ALA A 80 11.46 -5.83 -6.57
CA ALA A 80 10.77 -6.56 -7.63
C ALA A 80 9.23 -6.56 -7.52
N GLN A 81 8.66 -5.93 -6.48
CA GLN A 81 7.22 -5.78 -6.32
C GLN A 81 6.78 -4.38 -6.74
N ILE A 82 5.60 -4.29 -7.37
CA ILE A 82 4.93 -3.03 -7.68
C ILE A 82 4.33 -2.50 -6.39
N GLY A 83 4.65 -1.26 -6.02
CA GLY A 83 4.19 -0.67 -4.76
C GLY A 83 5.15 0.36 -4.19
N THR A 84 5.73 1.26 -5.02
CA THR A 84 6.31 2.50 -4.50
C THR A 84 5.19 3.43 -4.01
N ILE A 85 5.51 4.46 -3.27
CA ILE A 85 4.53 5.45 -2.79
C ILE A 85 3.77 6.07 -3.96
N GLU A 86 4.49 6.43 -5.04
CA GLU A 86 3.93 7.05 -6.24
C GLU A 86 3.00 6.08 -6.99
N GLU A 87 3.38 4.82 -7.10
CA GLU A 87 2.58 3.79 -7.75
C GLU A 87 1.27 3.57 -7.00
N ILE A 88 1.34 3.38 -5.67
CA ILE A 88 0.15 3.21 -4.83
C ILE A 88 -0.75 4.45 -4.90
N ALA A 89 -0.18 5.65 -4.78
CA ALA A 89 -0.93 6.89 -4.91
C ALA A 89 -1.63 7.01 -6.28
N SER A 90 -0.96 6.56 -7.37
CA SER A 90 -1.56 6.55 -8.71
C SER A 90 -2.74 5.59 -8.82
N PHE A 91 -2.63 4.40 -8.21
CA PHE A 91 -3.72 3.42 -8.19
C PHE A 91 -4.94 3.93 -7.42
N CYS A 92 -4.71 4.66 -6.32
CA CYS A 92 -5.78 5.24 -5.51
C CYS A 92 -6.53 6.39 -6.19
N LYS A 93 -5.99 6.96 -7.28
CA LYS A 93 -6.71 7.96 -8.09
C LYS A 93 -7.83 7.39 -8.95
N VAL A 94 -7.85 6.07 -9.17
CA VAL A 94 -8.83 5.42 -10.05
C VAL A 94 -10.24 5.60 -9.53
N ASP A 95 -10.43 5.52 -8.21
CA ASP A 95 -11.74 5.69 -7.57
C ASP A 95 -11.63 6.08 -6.11
N LYS A 96 -12.73 6.62 -5.56
CA LYS A 96 -12.84 6.98 -4.13
C LYS A 96 -12.68 5.79 -3.19
N CYS A 97 -13.09 4.58 -3.60
CA CYS A 97 -13.01 3.37 -2.78
C CYS A 97 -11.57 2.89 -2.55
N PHE A 98 -10.58 3.37 -3.33
CA PHE A 98 -9.18 3.03 -3.14
C PHE A 98 -8.49 4.04 -2.21
N ILE A 99 -8.01 3.57 -1.07
CA ILE A 99 -7.26 4.36 -0.08
C ILE A 99 -5.87 3.74 0.08
N PRO A 100 -4.78 4.53 0.07
CA PRO A 100 -3.45 3.96 0.15
C PRO A 100 -3.19 3.30 1.51
N THR A 101 -2.56 2.12 1.50
CA THR A 101 -1.86 1.60 2.65
C THR A 101 -0.39 1.94 2.52
N ILE A 102 0.12 2.70 3.47
CA ILE A 102 1.54 2.97 3.59
C ILE A 102 2.11 2.08 4.70
N ASP A 103 2.83 1.04 4.31
CA ASP A 103 3.67 0.28 5.23
C ASP A 103 5.03 0.96 5.32
N PHE A 104 5.28 1.63 6.43
CA PHE A 104 6.53 2.37 6.65
C PHE A 104 7.74 1.46 6.82
N GLY A 105 7.53 0.23 7.29
CA GLY A 105 8.58 -0.79 7.31
C GLY A 105 8.99 -1.19 5.89
N HIS A 106 8.02 -1.40 5.00
CA HIS A 106 8.26 -1.69 3.58
C HIS A 106 8.98 -0.53 2.87
N VAL A 107 8.52 0.71 3.06
CA VAL A 107 9.18 1.90 2.48
C VAL A 107 10.63 1.98 2.97
N ASN A 108 10.85 1.88 4.29
CA ASN A 108 12.19 1.92 4.87
C ASN A 108 13.10 0.80 4.33
N ALA A 109 12.58 -0.42 4.23
CA ALA A 109 13.34 -1.57 3.74
C ALA A 109 13.70 -1.43 2.26
N ARG A 110 12.75 -0.97 1.43
CA ARG A 110 12.95 -0.75 0.00
C ARG A 110 14.01 0.30 -0.29
N GLU A 111 14.09 1.33 0.55
CA GLU A 111 15.01 2.47 0.41
C GLU A 111 16.29 2.32 1.24
N GLY A 112 16.58 1.10 1.72
CA GLY A 112 17.83 0.78 2.42
C GLY A 112 17.98 1.47 3.78
N GLY A 113 16.87 1.73 4.50
CA GLY A 113 16.90 2.34 5.82
C GLY A 113 16.83 3.86 5.80
N SER A 114 16.04 4.45 4.91
CA SER A 114 15.91 5.89 4.72
C SER A 114 15.13 6.61 5.81
N LEU A 115 14.18 5.95 6.49
CA LEU A 115 13.27 6.57 7.46
C LEU A 115 13.88 6.62 8.87
N LYS A 116 14.52 7.74 9.19
CA LYS A 116 15.24 7.94 10.47
C LYS A 116 14.71 9.11 11.28
N THR A 117 14.35 10.20 10.62
CA THR A 117 13.95 11.46 11.25
C THR A 117 12.47 11.80 10.94
N PRO A 118 11.81 12.64 11.73
CA PRO A 118 10.45 13.10 11.40
C PRO A 118 10.34 13.67 9.98
N ALA A 119 11.35 14.38 9.50
CA ALA A 119 11.36 14.95 8.16
C ALA A 119 11.31 13.88 7.05
N ASP A 120 11.94 12.71 7.25
CA ASP A 120 11.88 11.62 6.29
C ASP A 120 10.44 11.09 6.16
N PHE A 121 9.75 10.93 7.28
CA PHE A 121 8.34 10.51 7.29
C PHE A 121 7.43 11.60 6.72
N GLU A 122 7.67 12.88 7.03
CA GLU A 122 6.93 13.99 6.42
C GLU A 122 7.06 13.99 4.89
N ASN A 123 8.22 13.67 4.35
CA ASN A 123 8.42 13.54 2.89
C ASN A 123 7.54 12.45 2.28
N VAL A 124 7.37 11.31 2.96
CA VAL A 124 6.43 10.26 2.53
C VAL A 124 5.00 10.80 2.54
N LEU A 125 4.57 11.43 3.64
CA LEU A 125 3.23 12.00 3.76
C LEU A 125 2.97 13.09 2.71
N ASN A 126 3.95 13.96 2.46
CA ASN A 126 3.88 14.99 1.42
C ASN A 126 3.75 14.38 0.02
N THR A 127 4.43 13.28 -0.25
CA THR A 127 4.33 12.57 -1.53
C THR A 127 2.92 12.00 -1.72
N VAL A 128 2.36 11.36 -0.70
CA VAL A 128 0.97 10.87 -0.72
C VAL A 128 -0.02 12.02 -0.95
N GLU A 129 0.12 13.11 -0.19
CA GLU A 129 -0.76 14.29 -0.33
C GLU A 129 -0.69 14.90 -1.72
N LYS A 130 0.52 15.12 -2.23
CA LYS A 130 0.75 15.69 -3.57
C LYS A 130 0.17 14.82 -4.68
N MET A 131 0.30 13.50 -4.56
CA MET A 131 -0.07 12.59 -5.64
C MET A 131 -1.50 12.09 -5.55
N ALA A 132 -2.02 11.80 -4.37
CA ALA A 132 -3.37 11.24 -4.19
C ALA A 132 -4.38 12.25 -3.62
N GLY A 133 -3.90 13.36 -3.08
CA GLY A 133 -4.73 14.41 -2.48
C GLY A 133 -4.90 14.26 -0.96
N ARG A 134 -5.32 15.35 -0.33
CA ARG A 134 -5.48 15.45 1.13
C ARG A 134 -6.48 14.43 1.68
N GLU A 135 -7.59 14.23 1.01
CA GLU A 135 -8.62 13.27 1.44
C GLU A 135 -8.05 11.84 1.57
N LYS A 136 -7.21 11.42 0.62
CA LYS A 136 -6.58 10.10 0.64
C LYS A 136 -5.54 10.00 1.76
N LEU A 137 -4.80 11.07 2.02
CA LEU A 137 -3.85 11.15 3.13
C LEU A 137 -4.59 11.05 4.48
N ASP A 138 -5.66 11.80 4.67
CA ASP A 138 -6.43 11.81 5.93
C ASP A 138 -7.05 10.44 6.24
N ASN A 139 -7.40 9.69 5.21
CA ASN A 139 -8.03 8.37 5.32
C ASN A 139 -7.06 7.21 5.13
N MET A 140 -5.76 7.44 4.97
CA MET A 140 -4.80 6.37 4.68
C MET A 140 -4.81 5.27 5.75
N HIS A 141 -4.46 4.08 5.32
CA HIS A 141 -4.17 2.96 6.19
C HIS A 141 -2.65 2.88 6.41
N VAL A 142 -2.21 2.57 7.61
CA VAL A 142 -0.80 2.49 7.96
C VAL A 142 -0.49 1.13 8.54
N HIS A 143 0.50 0.45 7.96
CA HIS A 143 1.20 -0.64 8.61
C HIS A 143 2.54 -0.16 9.15
N PHE A 144 2.90 -0.66 10.32
CA PHE A 144 4.17 -0.30 10.93
C PHE A 144 4.83 -1.49 11.62
N SER A 145 5.99 -1.87 11.14
CA SER A 145 6.87 -2.85 11.76
C SER A 145 8.33 -2.53 11.47
N LYS A 146 9.24 -3.04 12.28
CA LYS A 146 10.66 -3.09 11.90
C LYS A 146 10.87 -4.19 10.87
N ILE A 147 11.73 -3.94 9.87
CA ILE A 147 11.99 -4.89 8.80
C ILE A 147 13.49 -5.05 8.57
N MET A 148 13.95 -6.30 8.59
CA MET A 148 15.27 -6.65 8.09
C MET A 148 15.27 -6.48 6.57
N TYR A 149 16.29 -5.81 6.03
CA TYR A 149 16.43 -5.55 4.60
C TYR A 149 17.86 -5.77 4.10
N GLY A 150 18.00 -5.87 2.79
CA GLY A 150 19.26 -5.99 2.05
C GLY A 150 19.14 -5.31 0.70
N ASP A 151 20.05 -5.58 -0.22
CA ASP A 151 20.14 -4.91 -1.55
C ASP A 151 18.87 -5.03 -2.41
N LYS A 152 18.02 -6.02 -2.15
CA LYS A 152 16.75 -6.23 -2.86
C LYS A 152 15.52 -5.77 -2.06
N GLY A 153 15.73 -5.03 -0.98
CA GLY A 153 14.70 -4.55 -0.07
C GLY A 153 14.40 -5.55 1.04
N GLU A 154 13.15 -5.69 1.40
CA GLU A 154 12.63 -6.49 2.50
C GLU A 154 13.11 -7.95 2.48
N ILE A 155 13.53 -8.45 3.66
CA ILE A 155 13.86 -9.85 3.92
C ILE A 155 12.79 -10.48 4.84
N LYS A 156 12.54 -9.87 6.01
CA LYS A 156 11.51 -10.33 6.96
C LYS A 156 11.09 -9.22 7.93
N HIS A 157 9.85 -9.30 8.41
CA HIS A 157 9.35 -8.49 9.51
C HIS A 157 10.01 -8.88 10.84
N LEU A 158 10.21 -7.90 11.70
CA LEU A 158 10.82 -8.01 13.01
C LEU A 158 9.88 -7.44 14.08
N THR A 159 10.15 -7.76 15.33
CA THR A 159 9.48 -7.13 16.47
C THR A 159 10.11 -5.78 16.81
N PHE A 160 9.44 -4.99 17.64
CA PHE A 160 9.97 -3.70 18.11
C PHE A 160 11.20 -3.83 19.01
N GLU A 161 11.51 -5.04 19.50
CA GLU A 161 12.71 -5.33 20.31
C GLU A 161 14.00 -5.36 19.49
N ASP A 162 13.91 -5.43 18.14
CA ASP A 162 15.10 -5.36 17.30
C ASP A 162 15.73 -3.96 17.38
N ASP A 163 17.04 -3.90 17.60
CA ASP A 163 17.81 -2.66 17.74
C ASP A 163 18.69 -2.34 16.51
N LYS A 164 18.76 -3.27 15.56
CA LYS A 164 19.59 -3.15 14.36
C LYS A 164 18.84 -2.51 13.18
N TYR A 165 17.58 -2.88 13.01
CA TYR A 165 16.76 -2.42 11.88
C TYR A 165 15.64 -1.51 12.37
N GLY A 166 15.28 -0.55 11.52
CA GLY A 166 14.14 0.34 11.72
C GLY A 166 12.94 -0.03 10.84
N PRO A 167 12.04 0.91 10.65
CA PRO A 167 12.07 2.27 11.24
C PRO A 167 11.63 2.30 12.71
N GLU A 168 11.88 3.44 13.39
CA GLU A 168 11.33 3.72 14.71
C GLU A 168 9.98 4.44 14.62
N PHE A 169 9.06 4.12 15.54
CA PHE A 169 7.69 4.67 15.49
C PHE A 169 7.62 6.15 15.94
N LEU A 170 8.47 6.57 16.88
CA LEU A 170 8.43 7.92 17.42
C LEU A 170 8.56 9.01 16.34
N PRO A 171 9.52 8.94 15.39
CA PRO A 171 9.59 9.92 14.30
C PRO A 171 8.34 9.97 13.43
N LEU A 172 7.70 8.83 13.13
CA LEU A 172 6.43 8.79 12.42
C LEU A 172 5.33 9.52 13.20
N SER A 173 5.22 9.26 14.52
CA SER A 173 4.19 9.90 15.35
C SER A 173 4.33 11.42 15.38
N VAL A 174 5.56 11.93 15.36
CA VAL A 174 5.86 13.38 15.26
C VAL A 174 5.40 13.93 13.92
N ALA A 175 5.74 13.23 12.81
CA ALA A 175 5.35 13.64 11.45
C ALA A 175 3.82 13.65 11.26
N LEU A 176 3.12 12.61 11.72
CA LEU A 176 1.65 12.52 11.65
C LEU A 176 1.00 13.68 12.42
N ARG A 177 1.52 14.00 13.60
CA ARG A 177 1.03 15.11 14.42
C ARG A 177 1.28 16.46 13.74
N ALA A 178 2.47 16.67 13.19
CA ALA A 178 2.82 17.91 12.48
C ALA A 178 1.92 18.15 11.25
N LYS A 179 1.57 17.07 10.54
CA LYS A 179 0.65 17.10 9.39
C LYS A 179 -0.82 17.10 9.77
N ASN A 180 -1.16 16.97 11.05
CA ASN A 180 -2.53 16.83 11.54
C ASN A 180 -3.28 15.69 10.83
N VAL A 181 -2.67 14.50 10.78
CA VAL A 181 -3.21 13.29 10.16
C VAL A 181 -3.40 12.22 11.22
N MET A 182 -4.56 11.58 11.25
CA MET A 182 -4.91 10.51 12.20
C MET A 182 -5.32 9.24 11.41
N PRO A 183 -4.36 8.49 10.86
CA PRO A 183 -4.65 7.32 10.06
C PRO A 183 -5.10 6.13 10.93
N TYR A 184 -5.61 5.09 10.27
CA TYR A 184 -5.72 3.78 10.90
C TYR A 184 -4.34 3.11 10.91
N VAL A 185 -3.80 2.83 12.09
CA VAL A 185 -2.46 2.24 12.27
C VAL A 185 -2.60 0.82 12.83
N ILE A 186 -1.93 -0.14 12.18
CA ILE A 186 -1.83 -1.54 12.59
C ILE A 186 -0.37 -1.96 12.65
#